data_f774122117905d1420bfafefba69b7fd
#
_entry.id   f774122117905d1420bfafefba69b7fd
#
_cell.length_a   1.000
_cell.length_b   1.000
_cell.length_c   1.000
_cell.angle_alpha   90.00
_cell.angle_beta   90.00
_cell.angle_gamma   90.00
#
_symmetry.space_group_name_H-M   'P 1'
#
loop_
_entity.id
_entity.type
_entity.pdbx_description
1 polymer ?
#
loop_
_entity_poly.entity_id
_entity_poly.type
_entity_poly.pdbx_seq_one_letter_code
_entity_poly.pdbx_strand_id
1 'polypeptide(L)'
;MIEQPSRGIPGLRGTDHIGFTVPDLEEAHFFLVDVLGAEVIYTLGAKQAEDDWMKVHLGVHPRTVIREIRFYRVGFGANLEVFLYESADGQNPHPRNSDIGGFHLAFYVDDLDAAVAYLREKGVEVMGDTPTASKQSAAGQRWIYFRAPWGLQFELVSFPGGKAYEADATRTLWHPGHPAL
;
A
#
# COMPACT_ATOMS: atom_id res chain seq x y z
N MET A 1 16.14 25.63 8.34
CA MET A 1 14.69 25.46 8.48
C MET A 1 14.08 25.68 7.10
N ILE A 2 13.49 24.66 6.51
CA ILE A 2 12.79 24.82 5.24
C ILE A 2 11.48 25.52 5.59
N GLU A 3 11.32 26.77 5.16
CA GLU A 3 10.04 27.48 5.23
C GLU A 3 9.01 26.65 4.46
N GLN A 4 8.03 26.10 5.16
CA GLN A 4 6.93 25.40 4.52
C GLN A 4 6.10 26.40 3.70
N PRO A 5 5.74 26.12 2.45
CA PRO A 5 4.87 27.00 1.71
C PRO A 5 3.57 27.21 2.48
N SER A 6 3.06 28.44 2.48
CA SER A 6 1.82 28.85 3.17
C SER A 6 0.55 28.21 2.59
N ARG A 7 0.67 27.21 1.71
CA ARG A 7 -0.43 26.50 1.04
C ARG A 7 -0.45 25.05 1.49
N GLY A 8 -1.63 24.55 1.87
CA GLY A 8 -1.86 23.18 2.26
C GLY A 8 -2.37 23.03 3.69
N ILE A 9 -2.46 21.81 4.15
CA ILE A 9 -2.91 21.50 5.52
C ILE A 9 -1.84 21.95 6.51
N PRO A 10 -2.19 22.81 7.50
CA PRO A 10 -1.22 23.24 8.51
C PRO A 10 -0.57 22.07 9.23
N GLY A 11 0.76 22.06 9.27
CA GLY A 11 1.51 21.02 9.97
C GLY A 11 1.65 19.67 9.24
N LEU A 12 1.18 19.54 7.98
CA LEU A 12 1.34 18.31 7.20
C LEU A 12 2.82 17.93 7.07
N ARG A 13 3.18 16.70 7.47
CA ARG A 13 4.55 16.17 7.42
C ARG A 13 4.74 15.10 6.34
N GLY A 14 3.71 14.34 6.02
CA GLY A 14 3.77 13.23 5.06
C GLY A 14 2.61 12.26 5.25
N THR A 15 2.71 11.10 4.61
CA THR A 15 1.74 10.02 4.75
C THR A 15 2.05 9.22 6.01
N ASP A 16 1.07 9.04 6.89
CA ASP A 16 1.19 8.24 8.12
C ASP A 16 0.91 6.76 7.84
N HIS A 17 -0.27 6.47 7.30
CA HIS A 17 -0.68 5.12 6.94
C HIS A 17 -1.55 5.09 5.69
N ILE A 18 -1.70 3.88 5.15
CA ILE A 18 -2.64 3.56 4.07
C ILE A 18 -3.59 2.51 4.63
N GLY A 19 -4.88 2.86 4.67
CA GLY A 19 -5.94 1.98 5.15
C GLY A 19 -6.59 1.21 4.01
N PHE A 20 -6.80 -0.10 4.21
CA PHE A 20 -7.57 -0.95 3.31
C PHE A 20 -8.26 -2.09 4.05
N THR A 21 -9.32 -2.60 3.43
CA THR A 21 -10.13 -3.69 3.97
C THR A 21 -9.74 -5.02 3.35
N VAL A 22 -9.75 -6.07 4.17
CA VAL A 22 -9.53 -7.45 3.73
C VAL A 22 -10.71 -8.33 4.15
N PRO A 23 -11.01 -9.40 3.42
CA PRO A 23 -12.08 -10.34 3.79
C PRO A 23 -11.69 -11.27 4.94
N ASP A 24 -10.39 -11.51 5.13
CA ASP A 24 -9.83 -12.37 6.17
C ASP A 24 -8.50 -11.79 6.67
N LEU A 25 -8.43 -11.50 7.98
CA LEU A 25 -7.23 -10.92 8.60
C LEU A 25 -6.11 -11.93 8.80
N GLU A 26 -6.41 -13.21 8.95
CA GLU A 26 -5.36 -14.23 9.11
C GLU A 26 -4.68 -14.52 7.77
N GLU A 27 -5.45 -14.60 6.67
CA GLU A 27 -4.89 -14.69 5.33
C GLU A 27 -4.04 -13.45 5.00
N ALA A 28 -4.55 -12.26 5.32
CA ALA A 28 -3.81 -11.01 5.12
C ALA A 28 -2.55 -10.92 5.98
N HIS A 29 -2.63 -11.35 7.25
CA HIS A 29 -1.49 -11.42 8.15
C HIS A 29 -0.38 -12.32 7.61
N PHE A 30 -0.73 -13.56 7.23
CA PHE A 30 0.23 -14.48 6.62
C PHE A 30 0.91 -13.86 5.39
N PHE A 31 0.12 -13.27 4.49
CA PHE A 31 0.67 -12.64 3.29
C PHE A 31 1.58 -11.45 3.61
N LEU A 32 1.16 -10.55 4.49
CA LEU A 32 1.92 -9.36 4.84
C LEU A 32 3.20 -9.70 5.62
N VAL A 33 3.14 -10.65 6.56
CA VAL A 33 4.28 -10.99 7.42
C VAL A 33 5.20 -12.00 6.74
N ASP A 34 4.66 -13.15 6.30
CA ASP A 34 5.48 -14.27 5.84
C ASP A 34 5.91 -14.15 4.37
N VAL A 35 5.18 -13.34 3.57
CA VAL A 35 5.54 -13.09 2.17
C VAL A 35 6.20 -11.72 2.00
N LEU A 36 5.62 -10.64 2.52
CA LEU A 36 6.16 -9.29 2.34
C LEU A 36 7.15 -8.85 3.42
N GLY A 37 7.28 -9.59 4.53
CA GLY A 37 8.20 -9.26 5.62
C GLY A 37 7.75 -8.08 6.47
N ALA A 38 6.44 -7.85 6.59
CA ALA A 38 5.87 -6.83 7.46
C ALA A 38 5.97 -7.22 8.94
N GLU A 39 6.02 -6.22 9.81
CA GLU A 39 5.95 -6.39 11.26
C GLU A 39 4.59 -5.89 11.78
N VAL A 40 3.89 -6.69 12.57
CA VAL A 40 2.70 -6.23 13.31
C VAL A 40 3.17 -5.33 14.45
N ILE A 41 2.61 -4.14 14.54
CA ILE A 41 2.97 -3.17 15.59
C ILE A 41 1.93 -3.18 16.71
N TYR A 42 0.65 -3.09 16.35
CA TYR A 42 -0.44 -3.20 17.33
C TYR A 42 -1.77 -3.54 16.63
N THR A 43 -2.73 -3.94 17.46
CA THR A 43 -4.07 -4.33 17.06
C THR A 43 -5.11 -3.52 17.83
N LEU A 44 -6.18 -3.14 17.16
CA LEU A 44 -7.38 -2.56 17.79
C LEU A 44 -8.52 -3.56 17.68
N GLY A 45 -9.25 -3.72 18.77
CA GLY A 45 -10.40 -4.62 18.85
C GLY A 45 -11.65 -4.08 18.15
N ALA A 46 -12.73 -4.83 18.30
CA ALA A 46 -14.00 -4.55 17.65
C ALA A 46 -14.59 -3.17 18.01
N LYS A 47 -15.25 -2.55 17.02
CA LYS A 47 -15.99 -1.29 17.18
C LYS A 47 -17.28 -1.33 16.39
N GLN A 48 -18.36 -0.92 17.04
CA GLN A 48 -19.68 -0.71 16.45
C GLN A 48 -20.40 0.41 17.17
N ALA A 49 -21.48 0.92 16.58
CA ALA A 49 -22.36 1.89 17.20
C ALA A 49 -23.83 1.59 16.86
N GLU A 50 -24.75 1.96 17.77
CA GLU A 50 -26.19 1.76 17.56
C GLU A 50 -26.85 2.90 16.77
N ASP A 51 -26.24 4.09 16.81
CA ASP A 51 -26.63 5.29 16.06
C ASP A 51 -25.95 5.36 14.68
N ASP A 52 -25.96 6.52 14.05
CA ASP A 52 -25.34 6.76 12.75
C ASP A 52 -23.84 7.10 12.83
N TRP A 53 -23.20 6.88 13.96
CA TRP A 53 -21.79 7.23 14.15
C TRP A 53 -20.88 6.60 13.08
N MET A 54 -21.08 5.31 12.78
CA MET A 54 -20.26 4.59 11.77
C MET A 54 -20.38 5.23 10.38
N LYS A 55 -21.58 5.66 10.00
CA LYS A 55 -21.81 6.36 8.73
C LYS A 55 -21.20 7.76 8.74
N VAL A 56 -21.41 8.53 9.79
CA VAL A 56 -21.01 9.95 9.87
C VAL A 56 -19.49 10.08 9.94
N HIS A 57 -18.82 9.21 10.69
CA HIS A 57 -17.39 9.33 10.95
C HIS A 57 -16.51 8.45 10.06
N LEU A 58 -17.02 7.30 9.60
CA LEU A 58 -16.25 6.35 8.79
C LEU A 58 -16.75 6.22 7.35
N GLY A 59 -17.90 6.80 7.01
CA GLY A 59 -18.46 6.72 5.66
C GLY A 59 -18.94 5.33 5.26
N VAL A 60 -19.22 4.44 6.24
CA VAL A 60 -19.68 3.07 6.01
C VAL A 60 -21.17 2.93 6.36
N HIS A 61 -21.79 1.79 6.04
CA HIS A 61 -23.17 1.52 6.47
C HIS A 61 -23.29 1.66 7.99
N PRO A 62 -24.35 2.29 8.56
CA PRO A 62 -24.43 2.58 9.99
C PRO A 62 -24.39 1.34 10.90
N ARG A 63 -24.79 0.16 10.37
CA ARG A 63 -24.72 -1.12 11.11
C ARG A 63 -23.47 -1.94 10.80
N THR A 64 -22.47 -1.36 10.14
CA THR A 64 -21.17 -1.98 9.93
C THR A 64 -20.43 -2.16 11.26
N VAL A 65 -19.80 -3.31 11.42
CA VAL A 65 -18.93 -3.62 12.55
C VAL A 65 -17.49 -3.67 12.06
N ILE A 66 -16.60 -2.95 12.71
CA ILE A 66 -15.17 -3.26 12.63
C ILE A 66 -14.96 -4.46 13.54
N ARG A 67 -14.47 -5.57 13.01
CA ARG A 67 -14.15 -6.74 13.83
C ARG A 67 -12.78 -6.59 14.47
N GLU A 68 -11.82 -6.12 13.68
CA GLU A 68 -10.44 -5.91 14.11
C GLU A 68 -9.72 -4.96 13.14
N ILE A 69 -8.70 -4.26 13.63
CA ILE A 69 -7.76 -3.47 12.83
C ILE A 69 -6.36 -3.90 13.24
N ARG A 70 -5.47 -4.16 12.27
CA ARG A 70 -4.05 -4.42 12.53
C ARG A 70 -3.19 -3.39 11.83
N PHE A 71 -2.22 -2.86 12.57
CA PHE A 71 -1.23 -1.95 12.04
C PHE A 71 0.08 -2.69 11.76
N TYR A 72 0.59 -2.51 10.54
CA TYR A 72 1.82 -3.14 10.08
C TYR A 72 2.81 -2.08 9.64
N ARG A 73 4.08 -2.39 9.86
CA ARG A 73 5.21 -1.68 9.26
C ARG A 73 5.85 -2.54 8.19
N VAL A 74 6.12 -1.94 7.03
CA VAL A 74 6.83 -2.59 5.91
C VAL A 74 8.02 -1.71 5.54
N GLY A 75 9.20 -2.06 6.00
CA GLY A 75 10.42 -1.30 5.72
C GLY A 75 10.30 0.19 6.06
N PHE A 76 10.68 1.05 5.11
CA PHE A 76 10.52 2.50 5.19
C PHE A 76 9.37 2.95 4.29
N GLY A 77 8.51 3.81 4.80
CA GLY A 77 7.33 4.32 4.09
C GLY A 77 6.13 4.49 4.99
N ALA A 78 4.94 4.64 4.39
CA ALA A 78 3.69 4.67 5.12
C ALA A 78 3.40 3.31 5.74
N ASN A 79 2.84 3.31 6.96
CA ASN A 79 2.35 2.09 7.60
C ASN A 79 1.11 1.56 6.88
N LEU A 80 0.73 0.32 7.14
CA LEU A 80 -0.51 -0.26 6.65
C LEU A 80 -1.50 -0.39 7.82
N GLU A 81 -2.71 0.13 7.63
CA GLU A 81 -3.85 -0.05 8.52
C GLU A 81 -4.84 -1.01 7.87
N VAL A 82 -4.91 -2.24 8.35
CA VAL A 82 -5.66 -3.32 7.73
C VAL A 82 -6.92 -3.62 8.54
N PHE A 83 -8.07 -3.47 7.90
CA PHE A 83 -9.38 -3.61 8.52
C PHE A 83 -10.04 -4.94 8.17
N LEU A 84 -10.68 -5.54 9.15
CA LEU A 84 -11.72 -6.53 8.96
C LEU A 84 -13.08 -5.90 9.28
N TYR A 85 -13.85 -5.59 8.24
CA TYR A 85 -15.20 -5.10 8.38
C TYR A 85 -16.23 -6.23 8.16
N GLU A 86 -17.30 -6.18 8.93
CA GLU A 86 -18.54 -6.90 8.64
C GLU A 86 -19.61 -5.86 8.33
N SER A 87 -20.04 -5.79 7.06
CA SER A 87 -21.01 -4.79 6.61
C SER A 87 -22.37 -5.44 6.34
N ALA A 88 -23.45 -4.77 6.77
CA ALA A 88 -24.82 -5.25 6.58
C ALA A 88 -25.26 -5.29 5.10
N ASP A 89 -24.63 -4.47 4.26
CA ASP A 89 -24.84 -4.40 2.80
C ASP A 89 -23.84 -5.22 2.00
N GLY A 90 -23.02 -6.03 2.70
CA GLY A 90 -21.99 -6.88 2.08
C GLY A 90 -20.72 -6.14 1.71
N GLN A 91 -19.85 -6.81 0.97
CA GLN A 91 -18.58 -6.30 0.49
C GLN A 91 -18.47 -6.45 -1.01
N ASN A 92 -17.88 -5.46 -1.67
CA ASN A 92 -17.52 -5.54 -3.08
C ASN A 92 -16.09 -6.06 -3.21
N PRO A 93 -15.77 -6.76 -4.32
CA PRO A 93 -14.39 -7.12 -4.61
C PRO A 93 -13.53 -5.85 -4.79
N HIS A 94 -12.21 -6.01 -4.66
CA HIS A 94 -11.27 -4.92 -4.94
C HIS A 94 -11.48 -4.37 -6.35
N PRO A 95 -11.58 -3.04 -6.54
CA PRO A 95 -11.71 -2.45 -7.86
C PRO A 95 -10.41 -2.66 -8.66
N ARG A 96 -10.54 -2.73 -9.99
CA ARG A 96 -9.35 -2.75 -10.88
C ARG A 96 -8.64 -1.41 -10.81
N ASN A 97 -7.34 -1.37 -11.09
CA ASN A 97 -6.59 -0.10 -11.19
C ASN A 97 -7.20 0.93 -12.14
N SER A 98 -7.98 0.49 -13.14
CA SER A 98 -8.68 1.35 -14.09
C SER A 98 -10.00 1.92 -13.58
N ASP A 99 -10.52 1.43 -12.47
CA ASP A 99 -11.80 1.86 -11.91
C ASP A 99 -11.60 3.07 -10.99
N ILE A 100 -12.62 3.93 -10.86
CA ILE A 100 -12.58 5.03 -9.87
C ILE A 100 -12.55 4.40 -8.47
N GLY A 101 -11.55 4.77 -7.67
CA GLY A 101 -11.26 4.13 -6.38
C GLY A 101 -10.29 2.96 -6.47
N GLY A 102 -9.94 2.51 -7.69
CA GLY A 102 -8.87 1.54 -7.89
C GLY A 102 -7.52 2.15 -7.55
N PHE A 103 -6.68 1.38 -6.89
CA PHE A 103 -5.33 1.77 -6.51
C PHE A 103 -4.42 0.55 -6.38
N HIS A 104 -3.13 0.79 -6.33
CA HIS A 104 -2.13 -0.20 -5.97
C HIS A 104 -1.13 0.40 -4.98
N LEU A 105 -0.43 -0.47 -4.27
CA LEU A 105 0.70 -0.11 -3.42
C LEU A 105 1.99 -0.58 -4.09
N ALA A 106 2.96 0.32 -4.24
CA ALA A 106 4.26 0.01 -4.83
C ALA A 106 5.33 -0.12 -3.73
N PHE A 107 6.10 -1.21 -3.78
CA PHE A 107 7.25 -1.46 -2.92
C PHE A 107 8.54 -1.37 -3.73
N TYR A 108 9.51 -0.66 -3.21
CA TYR A 108 10.85 -0.61 -3.79
C TYR A 108 11.65 -1.82 -3.36
N VAL A 109 12.37 -2.42 -4.33
CA VAL A 109 13.33 -3.50 -4.09
C VAL A 109 14.63 -3.20 -4.84
N ASP A 110 15.76 -3.58 -4.27
CA ASP A 110 17.07 -3.38 -4.90
C ASP A 110 17.27 -4.30 -6.11
N ASP A 111 16.85 -5.57 -5.98
CA ASP A 111 16.92 -6.57 -7.05
C ASP A 111 15.51 -7.06 -7.41
N LEU A 112 14.98 -6.53 -8.52
CA LEU A 112 13.64 -6.85 -8.99
C LEU A 112 13.51 -8.29 -9.50
N ASP A 113 14.53 -8.82 -10.13
CA ASP A 113 14.47 -10.18 -10.69
C ASP A 113 14.49 -11.23 -9.57
N ALA A 114 15.32 -11.03 -8.55
CA ALA A 114 15.32 -11.86 -7.34
C ALA A 114 14.00 -11.78 -6.58
N ALA A 115 13.42 -10.58 -6.43
CA ALA A 115 12.13 -10.39 -5.76
C ALA A 115 10.98 -11.07 -6.51
N VAL A 116 10.96 -11.00 -7.84
CA VAL A 116 9.98 -11.70 -8.67
C VAL A 116 10.12 -13.22 -8.56
N ALA A 117 11.34 -13.75 -8.58
CA ALA A 117 11.59 -15.17 -8.39
C ALA A 117 11.06 -15.65 -7.03
N TYR A 118 11.35 -14.90 -5.98
CA TYR A 118 10.84 -15.17 -4.63
C TYR A 118 9.30 -15.18 -4.56
N LEU A 119 8.62 -14.17 -5.12
CA LEU A 119 7.15 -14.15 -5.13
C LEU A 119 6.55 -15.38 -5.83
N ARG A 120 7.14 -15.79 -6.96
CA ARG A 120 6.71 -16.98 -7.69
C ARG A 120 6.94 -18.27 -6.89
N GLU A 121 8.08 -18.38 -6.22
CA GLU A 121 8.37 -19.51 -5.33
C GLU A 121 7.36 -19.59 -4.17
N LYS A 122 6.91 -18.46 -3.65
CA LYS A 122 5.85 -18.37 -2.65
C LYS A 122 4.43 -18.59 -3.21
N GLY A 123 4.28 -18.84 -4.51
CA GLY A 123 2.99 -19.08 -5.15
C GLY A 123 2.14 -17.82 -5.34
N VAL A 124 2.73 -16.62 -5.24
CA VAL A 124 2.04 -15.36 -5.45
C VAL A 124 1.77 -15.14 -6.95
N GLU A 125 0.57 -14.67 -7.29
CA GLU A 125 0.21 -14.30 -8.66
C GLU A 125 1.00 -13.07 -9.11
N VAL A 126 2.06 -13.27 -9.88
CA VAL A 126 2.82 -12.19 -10.53
C VAL A 126 2.22 -11.95 -11.92
N MET A 127 1.90 -10.69 -12.23
CA MET A 127 1.22 -10.29 -13.47
C MET A 127 2.23 -10.05 -14.58
N GLY A 128 2.24 -10.93 -15.57
CA GLY A 128 3.17 -10.90 -16.70
C GLY A 128 4.44 -11.71 -16.44
N ASP A 129 5.18 -11.98 -17.54
CA ASP A 129 6.33 -12.89 -17.50
C ASP A 129 7.61 -12.22 -17.01
N THR A 130 7.82 -10.96 -17.38
CA THR A 130 9.03 -10.20 -17.07
C THR A 130 8.71 -8.77 -16.63
N PRO A 131 9.56 -8.17 -15.77
CA PRO A 131 9.43 -6.76 -15.41
C PRO A 131 9.48 -5.84 -16.61
N THR A 132 8.64 -4.81 -16.60
CA THR A 132 8.54 -3.79 -17.63
C THR A 132 9.50 -2.63 -17.34
N ALA A 133 10.24 -2.20 -18.35
CA ALA A 133 11.08 -1.00 -18.26
C ALA A 133 10.23 0.26 -18.51
N SER A 134 10.35 1.24 -17.60
CA SER A 134 9.74 2.56 -17.77
C SER A 134 10.46 3.38 -18.84
N LYS A 135 9.77 4.39 -19.39
CA LYS A 135 10.28 5.29 -20.44
C LYS A 135 10.15 6.75 -20.01
N GLN A 136 10.69 7.65 -20.83
CA GLN A 136 10.65 9.10 -20.62
C GLN A 136 11.21 9.49 -19.26
N SER A 137 10.54 10.33 -18.51
CA SER A 137 10.97 10.81 -17.18
C SER A 137 11.18 9.71 -16.14
N ALA A 138 10.52 8.57 -16.31
CA ALA A 138 10.68 7.41 -15.43
C ALA A 138 11.71 6.38 -15.95
N ALA A 139 12.41 6.66 -17.06
CA ALA A 139 13.46 5.75 -17.57
C ALA A 139 14.51 5.51 -16.46
N GLY A 140 14.99 4.27 -16.38
CA GLY A 140 15.81 3.77 -15.27
C GLY A 140 15.03 2.91 -14.28
N GLN A 141 13.70 3.07 -14.21
CA GLN A 141 12.84 2.22 -13.40
C GLN A 141 12.39 0.98 -14.18
N ARG A 142 12.37 -0.16 -13.48
CA ARG A 142 11.66 -1.39 -13.89
C ARG A 142 10.57 -1.67 -12.86
N TRP A 143 9.46 -2.30 -13.30
CA TRP A 143 8.32 -2.60 -12.44
C TRP A 143 7.56 -3.84 -12.89
N ILE A 144 6.81 -4.44 -11.96
CA ILE A 144 5.90 -5.54 -12.22
C ILE A 144 4.80 -5.55 -11.16
N TYR A 145 3.58 -5.90 -11.57
CA TYR A 145 2.46 -6.07 -10.63
C TYR A 145 2.36 -7.50 -10.11
N PHE A 146 1.79 -7.62 -8.92
CA PHE A 146 1.39 -8.90 -8.31
C PHE A 146 0.13 -8.69 -7.48
N ARG A 147 -0.56 -9.78 -7.12
CA ARG A 147 -1.80 -9.71 -6.35
C ARG A 147 -1.68 -10.37 -5.00
N ALA A 148 -2.29 -9.72 -4.01
CA ALA A 148 -2.61 -10.35 -2.74
C ALA A 148 -3.74 -11.38 -2.93
N PRO A 149 -3.88 -12.37 -2.02
CA PRO A 149 -4.94 -13.38 -2.11
C PRO A 149 -6.35 -12.80 -2.21
N TRP A 150 -6.61 -11.67 -1.56
CA TRP A 150 -7.90 -10.98 -1.60
C TRP A 150 -8.10 -10.05 -2.80
N GLY A 151 -7.18 -10.04 -3.77
CA GLY A 151 -7.32 -9.32 -5.04
C GLY A 151 -6.72 -7.93 -5.09
N LEU A 152 -6.25 -7.35 -3.97
CA LEU A 152 -5.54 -6.06 -3.98
C LEU A 152 -4.28 -6.17 -4.84
N GLN A 153 -4.11 -5.20 -5.73
CA GLN A 153 -2.96 -5.15 -6.61
C GLN A 153 -1.79 -4.43 -5.91
N PHE A 154 -0.64 -5.06 -5.94
CA PHE A 154 0.64 -4.50 -5.51
C PHE A 154 1.58 -4.35 -6.69
N GLU A 155 2.63 -3.56 -6.51
CA GLU A 155 3.68 -3.36 -7.50
C GLU A 155 5.06 -3.53 -6.85
N LEU A 156 5.99 -4.17 -7.54
CA LEU A 156 7.41 -4.04 -7.24
C LEU A 156 8.04 -3.05 -8.22
N VAL A 157 8.86 -2.15 -7.68
CA VAL A 157 9.63 -1.19 -8.48
C VAL A 157 11.10 -1.25 -8.08
N SER A 158 11.99 -1.07 -9.05
CA SER A 158 13.43 -0.98 -8.84
C SER A 158 14.05 0.04 -9.79
N PHE A 159 14.88 0.92 -9.25
CA PHE A 159 15.61 1.95 -9.99
C PHE A 159 16.93 2.31 -9.26
N PRO A 160 17.84 1.33 -9.06
CA PRO A 160 19.06 1.55 -8.26
C PRO A 160 20.01 2.60 -8.84
N GLY A 161 19.89 2.90 -10.13
CA GLY A 161 20.62 3.98 -10.81
C GLY A 161 19.86 5.30 -10.90
N GLY A 162 18.72 5.44 -10.21
CA GLY A 162 17.83 6.60 -10.29
C GLY A 162 16.93 6.59 -11.52
N LYS A 163 16.16 7.65 -11.69
CA LYS A 163 15.23 7.88 -12.81
C LYS A 163 15.67 9.08 -13.64
N ALA A 164 15.38 9.07 -14.93
CA ALA A 164 15.81 10.13 -15.86
C ALA A 164 15.41 11.55 -15.43
N TYR A 165 14.23 11.73 -14.80
CA TYR A 165 13.77 13.05 -14.34
C TYR A 165 14.70 13.66 -13.27
N GLU A 166 15.49 12.87 -12.56
CA GLU A 166 16.32 13.31 -11.44
C GLU A 166 17.51 14.15 -11.92
N ALA A 167 17.92 13.99 -13.20
CA ALA A 167 19.05 14.71 -13.78
C ALA A 167 18.87 16.24 -13.78
N ASP A 168 17.63 16.72 -13.99
CA ASP A 168 17.30 18.14 -14.06
C ASP A 168 16.36 18.61 -12.94
N ALA A 169 16.06 17.71 -11.97
CA ALA A 169 15.11 18.00 -10.92
C ALA A 169 15.70 18.85 -9.80
N THR A 170 15.02 19.93 -9.43
CA THR A 170 15.35 20.72 -8.24
C THR A 170 14.90 20.03 -6.95
N ARG A 171 13.99 19.04 -7.03
CA ARG A 171 13.50 18.23 -5.94
C ARG A 171 13.09 16.85 -6.46
N THR A 172 13.54 15.81 -5.79
CA THR A 172 13.23 14.43 -6.14
C THR A 172 12.04 13.89 -5.33
N LEU A 173 11.44 12.80 -5.80
CA LEU A 173 10.48 12.03 -5.02
C LEU A 173 11.21 11.39 -3.83
N TRP A 174 10.47 11.20 -2.72
CA TRP A 174 11.00 10.45 -1.59
C TRP A 174 11.35 9.01 -2.01
N HIS A 175 12.45 8.48 -1.48
CA HIS A 175 12.96 7.16 -1.85
C HIS A 175 13.17 6.30 -0.59
N PRO A 176 12.57 5.09 -0.50
CA PRO A 176 12.67 4.25 0.69
C PRO A 176 14.09 3.72 0.96
N GLY A 177 14.93 3.60 -0.07
CA GLY A 177 16.37 3.26 0.09
C GLY A 177 17.21 4.41 0.68
N HIS A 178 16.67 5.64 0.70
CA HIS A 178 17.33 6.84 1.24
C HIS A 178 16.36 7.66 2.09
N PRO A 179 15.82 7.09 3.18
CA PRO A 179 14.68 7.67 3.90
C PRO A 179 14.99 8.98 4.63
N ALA A 180 16.24 9.32 4.77
CA ALA A 180 16.72 10.56 5.45
C ALA A 180 16.95 11.75 4.52
N LEU A 181 16.75 11.59 3.20
CA LEU A 181 16.96 12.64 2.20
C LEU A 181 15.66 13.37 1.85
#